data_9aa2381e35571610adab3a9c27fe012f
#
_entry.id   9aa2381e35571610adab3a9c27fe012f
#
_cell.length_a   1.000
_cell.length_b   1.000
_cell.length_c   1.000
_cell.angle_alpha   90.00
_cell.angle_beta   90.00
_cell.angle_gamma   90.00
#
_symmetry.space_group_name_H-M   'P 1'
#
loop_
_entity.id
_entity.type
_entity.pdbx_description
1 polymer ?
#
loop_
_entity_poly.entity_id
_entity_poly.type
_entity_poly.pdbx_seq_one_letter_code
_entity_poly.pdbx_strand_id
1 'polypeptide(L)'
;MYFKKNDKIGTYTVAFPHKQGAYAETYRVKDTSGKTRFLKLINYSKLNRNQIDDNGRVIEVEIAKLLHHHNLCQFVDSGNMMMNGSQYAWFVTEFVSGETLSQRIIRDDEISVYEIKTIAKAVLSALSFLHSQPIPVI
;
A
#
# COMPACT_ATOMS: atom_id res chain seq x y z
N MET A 1 2.66 14.69 8.90
CA MET A 1 3.03 14.19 7.55
C MET A 1 4.06 15.13 6.95
N TYR A 2 5.09 14.57 6.36
CA TYR A 2 6.21 15.35 5.82
C TYR A 2 5.85 16.10 4.53
N PHE A 3 5.16 15.43 3.62
CA PHE A 3 4.87 15.96 2.30
C PHE A 3 3.50 16.59 2.21
N LYS A 4 3.42 17.71 1.51
CA LYS A 4 2.20 18.46 1.21
C LYS A 4 1.82 18.29 -0.25
N LYS A 5 0.64 18.79 -0.62
CA LYS A 5 0.22 18.83 -2.02
C LYS A 5 1.28 19.53 -2.89
N ASN A 6 1.58 18.94 -4.04
CA ASN A 6 2.57 19.32 -5.03
C ASN A 6 4.04 19.01 -4.68
N ASP A 7 4.35 18.51 -3.49
CA ASP A 7 5.69 17.98 -3.20
C ASP A 7 5.96 16.71 -4.02
N LYS A 8 7.24 16.36 -4.15
CA LYS A 8 7.66 15.17 -4.89
C LYS A 8 8.27 14.11 -4.00
N ILE A 9 7.91 12.86 -4.26
CA ILE A 9 8.53 11.65 -3.70
C ILE A 9 8.99 10.82 -4.89
N GLY A 10 10.30 10.77 -5.14
CA GLY A 10 10.82 10.24 -6.39
C GLY A 10 10.26 11.03 -7.59
N THR A 11 9.68 10.33 -8.56
CA THR A 11 9.03 10.94 -9.73
C THR A 11 7.54 11.26 -9.51
N TYR A 12 7.00 10.91 -8.36
CA TYR A 12 5.59 11.07 -8.02
C TYR A 12 5.31 12.43 -7.41
N THR A 13 4.22 13.05 -7.80
CA THR A 13 3.75 14.34 -7.23
C THR A 13 2.60 14.07 -6.26
N VAL A 14 2.73 14.55 -5.03
CA VAL A 14 1.70 14.41 -4.00
C VAL A 14 0.45 15.19 -4.41
N ALA A 15 -0.66 14.48 -4.59
CA ALA A 15 -1.96 15.09 -4.83
C ALA A 15 -2.69 15.36 -3.50
N PHE A 16 -2.61 14.42 -2.58
CA PHE A 16 -3.25 14.51 -1.27
C PHE A 16 -2.54 13.64 -0.23
N PRO A 17 -2.13 14.21 0.94
CA PRO A 17 -1.71 13.43 2.10
C PRO A 17 -2.91 12.65 2.63
N HIS A 18 -2.78 11.33 2.82
CA HIS A 18 -3.90 10.47 3.16
C HIS A 18 -3.94 10.13 4.65
N LYS A 19 -2.92 9.43 5.16
CA LYS A 19 -2.90 8.95 6.54
C LYS A 19 -1.48 8.86 7.08
N GLN A 20 -1.31 9.20 8.37
CA GLN A 20 -0.10 8.96 9.12
C GLN A 20 -0.31 7.78 10.07
N GLY A 21 0.53 6.76 9.95
CA GLY A 21 0.60 5.61 10.85
C GLY A 21 1.82 5.69 11.78
N ALA A 22 2.05 4.60 12.53
CA ALA A 22 3.13 4.52 13.50
C ALA A 22 4.52 4.62 12.86
N TYR A 23 4.74 3.92 11.74
CA TYR A 23 6.04 3.84 11.04
C TYR A 23 5.99 4.28 9.58
N ALA A 24 4.81 4.59 9.07
CA ALA A 24 4.62 4.96 7.67
C ALA A 24 3.58 6.06 7.49
N GLU A 25 3.72 6.76 6.38
CA GLU A 25 2.75 7.73 5.89
C GLU A 25 2.24 7.30 4.52
N THR A 26 0.98 7.58 4.22
CA THR A 26 0.38 7.24 2.93
C THR A 26 -0.08 8.48 2.21
N TYR A 27 0.04 8.46 0.89
CA TYR A 27 -0.24 9.58 0.01
C TYR A 27 -0.99 9.12 -1.25
N ARG A 28 -1.95 9.92 -1.67
CA ARG A 28 -2.44 9.85 -3.04
C ARG A 28 -1.52 10.71 -3.89
N VAL A 29 -0.94 10.11 -4.91
CA VAL A 29 0.05 10.75 -5.78
C VAL A 29 -0.35 10.66 -7.25
N LYS A 30 0.30 11.45 -8.09
CA LYS A 30 0.23 11.34 -9.54
C LYS A 30 1.58 10.92 -10.10
N ASP A 31 1.57 9.98 -11.03
CA ASP A 31 2.76 9.62 -11.80
C ASP A 31 3.05 10.64 -12.90
N THR A 32 4.11 10.42 -13.66
CA THR A 32 4.54 11.33 -14.75
C THR A 32 3.52 11.45 -15.89
N SER A 33 2.63 10.47 -16.04
CA SER A 33 1.51 10.51 -17.01
C SER A 33 0.25 11.19 -16.45
N GLY A 34 0.29 11.62 -15.19
CA GLY A 34 -0.86 12.20 -14.49
C GLY A 34 -1.84 11.19 -13.91
N LYS A 35 -1.53 9.88 -13.97
CA LYS A 35 -2.37 8.83 -13.41
C LYS A 35 -2.27 8.82 -11.88
N THR A 36 -3.41 8.67 -11.23
CA THR A 36 -3.48 8.59 -9.76
C THR A 36 -2.96 7.25 -9.27
N ARG A 37 -2.10 7.30 -8.23
CA ARG A 37 -1.48 6.16 -7.56
C ARG A 37 -1.60 6.31 -6.05
N PHE A 38 -1.33 5.24 -5.34
CA PHE A 38 -1.23 5.23 -3.88
C PHE A 38 0.21 4.95 -3.48
N LEU A 39 0.79 5.80 -2.66
CA LEU A 39 2.18 5.70 -2.22
C LEU A 39 2.24 5.53 -0.70
N LYS A 40 3.01 4.54 -0.24
CA LYS A 40 3.36 4.36 1.16
C LYS A 40 4.83 4.70 1.37
N LEU A 41 5.10 5.62 2.30
CA LEU A 41 6.42 6.06 2.70
C LEU A 41 6.72 5.52 4.10
N ILE A 42 7.78 4.73 4.23
CA ILE A 42 8.14 4.00 5.44
C ILE A 42 9.42 4.57 6.02
N ASN A 43 9.42 4.92 7.29
CA ASN A 43 10.58 5.44 7.99
C ASN A 43 11.36 4.28 8.64
N TYR A 44 12.61 4.04 8.20
CA TYR A 44 13.47 2.99 8.75
C TYR A 44 13.71 3.13 10.25
N SER A 45 13.83 4.36 10.77
CA SER A 45 14.07 4.59 12.20
C SER A 45 12.92 4.14 13.11
N LYS A 46 11.76 3.89 12.54
CA LYS A 46 10.55 3.45 13.26
C LYS A 46 10.23 1.96 13.07
N LEU A 47 11.07 1.25 12.32
CA LEU A 47 10.90 -0.18 12.06
C LEU A 47 11.57 -1.01 13.15
N ASN A 48 10.95 -2.15 13.46
CA ASN A 48 11.55 -3.20 14.27
C ASN A 48 12.44 -4.11 13.41
N ARG A 49 13.36 -4.84 14.04
CA ARG A 49 14.28 -5.73 13.34
C ARG A 49 13.58 -6.79 12.46
N ASN A 50 12.43 -7.29 12.88
CA ASN A 50 11.64 -8.27 12.14
C ASN A 50 10.91 -7.71 10.92
N GLN A 51 10.99 -6.40 10.69
CA GLN A 51 10.42 -5.72 9.52
C GLN A 51 11.47 -5.43 8.44
N ILE A 52 12.74 -5.78 8.71
CA ILE A 52 13.88 -5.57 7.81
C ILE A 52 14.53 -6.92 7.55
N ASP A 53 14.84 -7.24 6.31
CA ASP A 53 15.52 -8.48 5.91
C ASP A 53 17.04 -8.42 6.19
N ASP A 54 17.72 -9.54 6.00
CA ASP A 54 19.16 -9.65 6.22
C ASP A 54 20.00 -8.75 5.29
N ASN A 55 19.43 -8.25 4.21
CA ASN A 55 20.05 -7.30 3.28
C ASN A 55 19.70 -5.83 3.60
N GLY A 56 19.02 -5.58 4.71
CA GLY A 56 18.62 -4.23 5.12
C GLY A 56 17.43 -3.65 4.36
N ARG A 57 16.63 -4.50 3.67
CA ARG A 57 15.46 -4.07 2.92
C ARG A 57 14.20 -4.21 3.75
N VAL A 58 13.24 -3.32 3.53
CA VAL A 58 11.94 -3.40 4.19
C VAL A 58 11.14 -4.57 3.64
N ILE A 59 10.82 -5.55 4.49
CA ILE A 59 10.14 -6.80 4.10
C ILE A 59 8.79 -6.50 3.42
N GLU A 60 8.04 -5.52 3.91
CA GLU A 60 6.76 -5.13 3.31
C GLU A 60 6.90 -4.71 1.85
N VAL A 61 7.97 -3.99 1.51
CA VAL A 61 8.26 -3.59 0.12
C VAL A 61 8.61 -4.80 -0.73
N GLU A 62 9.43 -5.72 -0.23
CA GLU A 62 9.83 -6.94 -0.96
C GLU A 62 8.63 -7.87 -1.18
N ILE A 63 7.74 -7.99 -0.20
CA ILE A 63 6.48 -8.71 -0.34
C ILE A 63 5.61 -8.06 -1.42
N ALA A 64 5.42 -6.73 -1.35
CA ALA A 64 4.57 -6.01 -2.31
C ALA A 64 4.98 -6.26 -3.77
N LYS A 65 6.28 -6.36 -4.05
CA LYS A 65 6.82 -6.67 -5.39
C LYS A 65 6.40 -8.04 -5.92
N LEU A 66 6.11 -9.00 -5.05
CA LEU A 66 5.76 -10.38 -5.42
C LEU A 66 4.27 -10.60 -5.62
N LEU A 67 3.43 -9.67 -5.15
CA LEU A 67 1.98 -9.85 -5.12
C LEU A 67 1.34 -9.45 -6.43
N HIS A 68 1.06 -10.44 -7.29
CA HIS A 68 0.36 -10.28 -8.56
C HIS A 68 -0.95 -11.09 -8.53
N HIS A 69 -2.02 -10.46 -8.12
CA HIS A 69 -3.35 -11.08 -8.05
C HIS A 69 -4.43 -10.02 -8.25
N HIS A 70 -5.48 -10.33 -9.01
CA HIS A 70 -6.52 -9.36 -9.36
C HIS A 70 -7.35 -8.82 -8.16
N ASN A 71 -7.35 -9.53 -7.03
CA ASN A 71 -8.00 -9.08 -5.80
C ASN A 71 -7.01 -8.44 -4.79
N LEU A 72 -5.78 -8.14 -5.22
CA LEU A 72 -4.78 -7.39 -4.45
C LEU A 72 -4.39 -6.12 -5.21
N CYS A 73 -4.07 -5.06 -4.48
CA CYS A 73 -3.58 -3.83 -5.10
C CYS A 73 -2.29 -4.10 -5.87
N GLN A 74 -2.29 -3.77 -7.17
CA GLN A 74 -1.16 -4.00 -8.06
C GLN A 74 0.03 -3.13 -7.66
N PHE A 75 1.19 -3.76 -7.42
CA PHE A 75 2.46 -3.06 -7.27
C PHE A 75 2.84 -2.33 -8.57
N VAL A 76 3.38 -1.12 -8.43
CA VAL A 76 3.81 -0.28 -9.56
C VAL A 76 5.29 0.03 -9.51
N ASP A 77 5.80 0.48 -8.34
CA ASP A 77 7.16 0.98 -8.22
C ASP A 77 7.61 1.02 -6.76
N SER A 78 8.91 1.12 -6.52
CA SER A 78 9.48 1.33 -5.19
C SER A 78 10.82 2.05 -5.27
N GLY A 79 11.24 2.64 -4.17
CA GLY A 79 12.54 3.28 -4.06
C GLY A 79 12.92 3.58 -2.62
N ASN A 80 14.09 4.19 -2.48
CA ASN A 80 14.61 4.66 -1.21
C ASN A 80 14.96 6.14 -1.31
N MET A 81 14.94 6.84 -0.19
CA MET A 81 15.37 8.22 -0.12
C MET A 81 15.94 8.55 1.27
N MET A 82 16.80 9.56 1.31
CA MET A 82 17.27 10.17 2.54
C MET A 82 16.58 11.52 2.73
N MET A 83 16.12 11.79 3.94
CA MET A 83 15.48 13.05 4.28
C MET A 83 15.78 13.40 5.74
N ASN A 84 16.35 14.59 5.97
CA ASN A 84 16.70 15.07 7.32
C ASN A 84 17.57 14.07 8.12
N GLY A 85 18.50 13.40 7.44
CA GLY A 85 19.39 12.40 8.06
C GLY A 85 18.73 11.04 8.33
N SER A 86 17.49 10.85 7.98
CA SER A 86 16.76 9.58 8.13
C SER A 86 16.56 8.89 6.78
N GLN A 87 16.64 7.56 6.80
CA GLN A 87 16.39 6.74 5.62
C GLN A 87 14.90 6.36 5.53
N TYR A 88 14.37 6.44 4.33
CA TYR A 88 13.00 6.04 4.00
C TYR A 88 12.99 5.07 2.83
N ALA A 89 12.09 4.08 2.90
CA ALA A 89 11.66 3.31 1.75
C ALA A 89 10.26 3.77 1.33
N TRP A 90 9.95 3.68 0.05
CA TRP A 90 8.59 3.90 -0.44
C TRP A 90 8.23 2.85 -1.49
N PHE A 91 6.96 2.56 -1.57
CA PHE A 91 6.40 1.80 -2.69
C PHE A 91 5.06 2.38 -3.14
N VAL A 92 4.75 2.12 -4.39
CA VAL A 92 3.57 2.63 -5.07
C VAL A 92 2.73 1.46 -5.56
N THR A 93 1.43 1.58 -5.35
CA THR A 93 0.44 0.67 -5.91
C THR A 93 -0.54 1.42 -6.79
N GLU A 94 -1.35 0.68 -7.53
CA GLU A 94 -2.52 1.25 -8.15
C GLU A 94 -3.41 1.97 -7.12
N PHE A 95 -4.14 2.95 -7.56
CA PHE A 95 -5.17 3.60 -6.76
C PHE A 95 -6.52 2.97 -7.07
N VAL A 96 -7.12 2.37 -6.06
CA VAL A 96 -8.48 1.81 -6.17
C VAL A 96 -9.48 2.86 -5.73
N SER A 97 -10.29 3.34 -6.68
CA SER A 97 -11.39 4.26 -6.39
C SER A 97 -12.61 3.49 -5.86
N GLY A 98 -13.39 4.15 -5.03
CA GLY A 98 -14.58 3.56 -4.42
C GLY A 98 -14.55 3.67 -2.91
N GLU A 99 -15.33 2.85 -2.25
CA GLU A 99 -15.44 2.80 -0.80
C GLU A 99 -14.86 1.50 -0.23
N THR A 100 -14.43 1.55 1.02
CA THR A 100 -14.04 0.34 1.76
C THR A 100 -15.27 -0.43 2.22
N LEU A 101 -15.11 -1.73 2.49
CA LEU A 101 -16.18 -2.54 3.07
C LEU A 101 -16.68 -1.96 4.40
N SER A 102 -15.78 -1.41 5.21
CA SER A 102 -16.14 -0.72 6.46
C SER A 102 -17.05 0.47 6.21
N GLN A 103 -16.73 1.31 5.22
CA GLN A 103 -17.59 2.44 4.84
C GLN A 103 -18.95 1.97 4.32
N ARG A 104 -18.96 0.90 3.53
CA ARG A 104 -20.20 0.28 3.02
C ARG A 104 -21.11 -0.20 4.16
N ILE A 105 -20.54 -0.83 5.19
CA ILE A 105 -21.28 -1.31 6.36
C ILE A 105 -21.83 -0.14 7.19
N ILE A 106 -21.01 0.89 7.43
CA ILE A 106 -21.38 2.07 8.24
C ILE A 106 -22.52 2.88 7.55
N ARG A 107 -22.54 2.90 6.23
CA ARG A 107 -23.59 3.61 5.47
C ARG A 107 -24.98 3.00 5.64
N ASP A 108 -25.11 1.89 6.34
CA ASP A 108 -26.36 1.20 6.67
C ASP A 108 -27.17 0.75 5.43
N ASP A 109 -26.48 0.47 4.34
CA ASP A 109 -27.07 -0.12 3.16
C ASP A 109 -27.15 -1.65 3.30
N GLU A 110 -28.27 -2.23 2.92
CA GLU A 110 -28.39 -3.68 2.84
C GLU A 110 -27.35 -4.26 1.89
N ILE A 111 -26.61 -5.25 2.37
CA ILE A 111 -25.67 -6.03 1.56
C ILE A 111 -26.38 -7.34 1.20
N SER A 112 -26.58 -7.59 -0.10
CA SER A 112 -27.22 -8.82 -0.56
C SER A 112 -26.36 -10.05 -0.28
N VAL A 113 -27.00 -11.22 -0.19
CA VAL A 113 -26.28 -12.51 -0.06
C VAL A 113 -25.32 -12.72 -1.24
N TYR A 114 -25.71 -12.29 -2.43
CA TYR A 114 -24.83 -12.35 -3.62
C TYR A 114 -23.55 -11.50 -3.44
N GLU A 115 -23.69 -10.27 -2.96
CA GLU A 115 -22.53 -9.39 -2.68
C GLU A 115 -21.64 -9.98 -1.60
N ILE A 116 -22.19 -10.51 -0.50
CA ILE A 116 -21.45 -11.18 0.57
C ILE A 116 -20.64 -12.35 0.01
N LYS A 117 -21.25 -13.21 -0.80
CA LYS A 117 -20.56 -14.33 -1.44
C LYS A 117 -19.46 -13.87 -2.39
N THR A 118 -19.70 -12.83 -3.17
CA THR A 118 -18.71 -12.25 -4.10
C THR A 118 -17.50 -11.72 -3.36
N ILE A 119 -17.71 -10.95 -2.29
CA ILE A 119 -16.62 -10.42 -1.44
C ILE A 119 -15.87 -11.57 -0.77
N ALA A 120 -16.55 -12.53 -0.17
CA ALA A 120 -15.92 -13.67 0.48
C ALA A 120 -15.06 -14.50 -0.48
N LYS A 121 -15.55 -14.79 -1.69
CA LYS A 121 -14.78 -15.50 -2.73
C LYS A 121 -13.54 -14.71 -3.15
N ALA A 122 -13.66 -13.39 -3.34
CA ALA A 122 -12.53 -12.54 -3.71
C ALA A 122 -11.45 -12.53 -2.63
N VAL A 123 -11.83 -12.38 -1.36
CA VAL A 123 -10.91 -12.42 -0.22
C VAL A 123 -10.23 -13.79 -0.08
N LEU A 124 -11.00 -14.87 -0.16
CA LEU A 124 -10.46 -16.24 -0.07
C LEU A 124 -9.51 -16.55 -1.22
N SER A 125 -9.81 -16.10 -2.44
CA SER A 125 -8.91 -16.25 -3.58
C SER A 125 -7.58 -15.52 -3.37
N ALA A 126 -7.61 -14.29 -2.86
CA ALA A 126 -6.42 -13.54 -2.52
C ALA A 126 -5.62 -14.22 -1.40
N LEU A 127 -6.27 -14.68 -0.34
CA LEU A 127 -5.62 -15.42 0.75
C LEU A 127 -4.97 -16.73 0.27
N SER A 128 -5.64 -17.49 -0.57
CA SER A 128 -5.08 -18.71 -1.17
C SER A 128 -3.81 -18.41 -1.96
N PHE A 129 -3.82 -17.32 -2.75
CA PHE A 129 -2.63 -16.87 -3.46
C PHE A 129 -1.49 -16.48 -2.50
N LEU A 130 -1.78 -15.71 -1.44
CA LEU A 130 -0.78 -15.29 -0.45
C LEU A 130 -0.17 -16.48 0.28
N HIS A 131 -0.98 -17.47 0.66
CA HIS A 131 -0.51 -18.68 1.34
C HIS A 131 0.34 -19.59 0.45
N SER A 132 0.23 -19.47 -0.87
CA SER A 132 1.04 -20.23 -1.83
C SER A 132 2.42 -19.59 -2.10
N GLN A 133 2.68 -18.38 -1.58
CA GLN A 133 3.94 -17.70 -1.82
C GLN A 133 5.08 -18.32 -1.00
N PRO A 134 6.33 -18.30 -1.52
CA PRO A 134 7.49 -18.85 -0.80
C PRO A 134 7.90 -18.02 0.42
N ILE A 135 7.42 -16.79 0.53
CA ILE A 135 7.64 -15.93 1.69
C ILE A 135 6.38 -15.93 2.54
N PRO A 136 6.47 -16.16 3.86
CA PRO A 136 5.33 -16.07 4.74
C PRO A 136 4.78 -14.64 4.74
N VAL A 137 3.60 -14.44 4.18
CA VAL A 137 2.96 -13.12 4.06
C VAL A 137 1.98 -12.89 5.19
N ILE A 138 1.44 -13.96 5.73
CA ILE A 138 0.50 -13.97 6.86
C ILE A 138 0.80 -15.17 7.74
#